data_0f48143d994d6ed44d60959b53b17870
#
_entry.id   0f48143d994d6ed44d60959b53b17870
#
_cell.length_a   1.000
_cell.length_b   1.000
_cell.length_c   1.000
_cell.angle_alpha   90.00
_cell.angle_beta   90.00
_cell.angle_gamma   90.00
#
_symmetry.space_group_name_H-M   'P 1'
#
loop_
_entity.id
_entity.type
_entity.pdbx_description
1 polymer ?
#
loop_
_entity_poly.entity_id
_entity_poly.type
_entity_poly.pdbx_seq_one_letter_code
_entity_poly.pdbx_strand_id
1 'polypeptide(L)'
;MIVYCSSCGSKTEPRLVAKQYLRACPNCDRIFFRNPKVVVIALIEDAGRVLLGRRDIEPGRGLWGLPGGYVDWNEHPEAALVRECSEEMQVEVEPIEPLPVQHIVVDDEGIVFLPYRARLVGGEPAAGDEVQEVGWFKPNGLPPIAFPSHRQVLQRWAHELATRGVA
;
A
#
# COMPACT_ATOMS: atom_id res chain seq x y z
N MET A 1 4.35 2.63 -21.14
CA MET A 1 3.68 1.99 -22.34
C MET A 1 4.61 0.90 -22.90
N ILE A 2 4.10 -0.34 -23.13
CA ILE A 2 4.91 -1.45 -23.68
C ILE A 2 5.11 -1.21 -25.17
N VAL A 3 6.30 -0.88 -25.60
CA VAL A 3 6.63 -0.58 -27.00
C VAL A 3 7.16 -1.80 -27.75
N TYR A 4 7.94 -2.65 -27.04
CA TYR A 4 8.54 -3.86 -27.58
C TYR A 4 8.14 -5.09 -26.78
N CYS A 5 8.01 -6.21 -27.48
CA CYS A 5 7.68 -7.52 -26.87
C CYS A 5 8.87 -8.03 -26.05
N SER A 6 8.63 -8.33 -24.78
CA SER A 6 9.66 -8.89 -23.88
C SER A 6 10.12 -10.29 -24.25
N SER A 7 9.38 -11.01 -25.14
CA SER A 7 9.73 -12.36 -25.53
C SER A 7 10.52 -12.45 -26.84
N CYS A 8 10.30 -11.56 -27.81
CA CYS A 8 10.90 -11.65 -29.12
C CYS A 8 11.44 -10.33 -29.68
N GLY A 9 11.39 -9.24 -28.91
CA GLY A 9 11.89 -7.92 -29.29
C GLY A 9 11.08 -7.18 -30.37
N SER A 10 10.06 -7.79 -30.97
CA SER A 10 9.26 -7.14 -32.01
C SER A 10 8.45 -5.98 -31.44
N LYS A 11 8.21 -4.94 -32.25
CA LYS A 11 7.36 -3.81 -31.87
C LYS A 11 5.93 -4.29 -31.64
N THR A 12 5.34 -3.86 -30.51
CA THR A 12 3.95 -4.20 -30.17
C THR A 12 2.99 -3.21 -30.80
N GLU A 13 1.75 -3.66 -31.03
CA GLU A 13 0.66 -2.84 -31.61
C GLU A 13 -0.62 -2.96 -30.78
N PRO A 14 -1.56 -1.99 -30.88
CA PRO A 14 -2.87 -2.13 -30.24
C PRO A 14 -3.67 -3.21 -30.94
N ARG A 15 -4.31 -4.09 -30.15
CA ARG A 15 -5.22 -5.14 -30.61
C ARG A 15 -6.47 -5.15 -29.75
N LEU A 16 -7.64 -5.28 -30.37
CA LEU A 16 -8.90 -5.43 -29.65
C LEU A 16 -9.00 -6.83 -29.06
N VAL A 17 -9.01 -6.94 -27.71
CA VAL A 17 -9.11 -8.19 -26.97
C VAL A 17 -10.21 -8.03 -25.93
N ALA A 18 -11.22 -8.90 -25.94
CA ALA A 18 -12.32 -8.87 -24.98
C ALA A 18 -12.92 -7.47 -24.74
N LYS A 19 -13.18 -6.71 -25.81
CA LYS A 19 -13.76 -5.36 -25.83
C LYS A 19 -12.85 -4.22 -25.31
N GLN A 20 -11.56 -4.48 -25.13
CA GLN A 20 -10.57 -3.45 -24.78
C GLN A 20 -9.36 -3.49 -25.71
N TYR A 21 -8.72 -2.35 -25.94
CA TYR A 21 -7.49 -2.29 -26.72
C TYR A 21 -6.31 -2.57 -25.81
N LEU A 22 -5.65 -3.72 -26.03
CA LEU A 22 -4.42 -4.12 -25.35
C LEU A 22 -3.24 -4.06 -26.31
N ARG A 23 -2.02 -3.96 -25.77
CA ARG A 23 -0.81 -4.15 -26.59
C ARG A 23 -0.64 -5.63 -26.89
N ALA A 24 -0.35 -5.95 -28.14
CA ALA A 24 -0.08 -7.31 -28.58
C ALA A 24 1.15 -7.36 -29.48
N CYS A 25 1.83 -8.49 -29.50
CA CYS A 25 2.94 -8.73 -30.41
C CYS A 25 2.41 -9.37 -31.70
N PRO A 26 2.65 -8.76 -32.88
CA PRO A 26 2.21 -9.35 -34.15
C PRO A 26 3.04 -10.58 -34.55
N ASN A 27 4.23 -10.77 -33.97
CA ASN A 27 5.16 -11.85 -34.32
C ASN A 27 4.98 -13.14 -33.48
N CYS A 28 4.63 -13.02 -32.18
CA CYS A 28 4.46 -14.19 -31.29
C CYS A 28 3.11 -14.22 -30.57
N ASP A 29 2.15 -13.39 -31.00
CA ASP A 29 0.78 -13.30 -30.50
C ASP A 29 0.62 -13.03 -28.99
N ARG A 30 1.72 -12.70 -28.27
CA ARG A 30 1.65 -12.36 -26.86
C ARG A 30 0.82 -11.10 -26.65
N ILE A 31 -0.16 -11.19 -25.74
CA ILE A 31 -0.98 -10.07 -25.29
C ILE A 31 -0.42 -9.55 -23.96
N PHE A 32 -0.34 -8.22 -23.82
CA PHE A 32 0.15 -7.54 -22.64
C PHE A 32 -1.02 -6.92 -21.90
N PHE A 33 -1.40 -7.53 -20.78
CA PHE A 33 -2.41 -7.01 -19.88
C PHE A 33 -1.82 -5.87 -19.03
N ARG A 34 -2.69 -4.94 -18.64
CA ARG A 34 -2.36 -3.88 -17.69
C ARG A 34 -3.03 -4.21 -16.37
N ASN A 35 -2.32 -4.95 -15.54
CA ASN A 35 -2.81 -5.29 -14.21
C ASN A 35 -2.47 -4.17 -13.23
N PRO A 36 -3.36 -3.85 -12.27
CA PRO A 36 -3.03 -2.91 -11.20
C PRO A 36 -1.90 -3.49 -10.34
N LYS A 37 -1.09 -2.61 -9.77
CA LYS A 37 -0.19 -2.97 -8.68
C LYS A 37 -1.01 -3.18 -7.41
N VAL A 38 -0.57 -4.08 -6.55
CA VAL A 38 -1.21 -4.35 -5.27
C VAL A 38 -0.32 -3.83 -4.16
N VAL A 39 -0.90 -3.05 -3.25
CA VAL A 39 -0.23 -2.46 -2.09
C VAL A 39 -0.97 -2.87 -0.83
N VAL A 40 -0.27 -3.31 0.18
CA VAL A 40 -0.79 -3.53 1.54
C VAL A 40 -0.44 -2.35 2.43
N ILE A 41 -1.33 -1.99 3.35
CA ILE A 41 -1.07 -1.00 4.40
C ILE A 41 -1.64 -1.47 5.73
N ALA A 42 -0.89 -1.29 6.82
CA ALA A 42 -1.28 -1.73 8.15
C ALA A 42 -1.77 -0.57 9.02
N LEU A 43 -2.99 -0.68 9.51
CA LEU A 43 -3.49 0.11 10.63
C LEU A 43 -3.13 -0.61 11.94
N ILE A 44 -2.01 -0.21 12.54
CA ILE A 44 -1.53 -0.75 13.82
C ILE A 44 -2.03 0.17 14.93
N GLU A 45 -2.91 -0.36 15.79
CA GLU A 45 -3.56 0.40 16.86
C GLU A 45 -3.11 -0.10 18.23
N ASP A 46 -2.80 0.83 19.13
CA ASP A 46 -2.56 0.57 20.55
C ASP A 46 -3.11 1.71 21.42
N ALA A 47 -3.92 1.38 22.41
CA ALA A 47 -4.51 2.30 23.38
C ALA A 47 -5.12 3.57 22.75
N GLY A 48 -5.86 3.42 21.63
CA GLY A 48 -6.49 4.52 20.91
C GLY A 48 -5.50 5.43 20.16
N ARG A 49 -4.31 4.95 19.90
CA ARG A 49 -3.28 5.60 19.07
C ARG A 49 -2.95 4.71 17.88
N VAL A 50 -2.53 5.31 16.77
CA VAL A 50 -2.07 4.62 15.57
C VAL A 50 -0.56 4.83 15.40
N LEU A 51 0.14 3.77 14.97
CA LEU A 51 1.55 3.85 14.61
C LEU A 51 1.70 4.38 13.19
N LEU A 52 2.51 5.42 13.02
CA LEU A 52 2.85 5.99 11.71
C LEU A 52 4.36 6.10 11.55
N GLY A 53 4.83 6.04 10.29
CA GLY A 53 6.19 6.32 9.88
C GLY A 53 6.29 7.61 9.09
N ARG A 54 7.36 8.39 9.32
CA ARG A 54 7.72 9.56 8.53
C ARG A 54 8.60 9.13 7.37
N ARG A 55 8.14 9.36 6.16
CA ARG A 55 8.81 8.89 4.94
C ARG A 55 10.17 9.52 4.70
N ASP A 56 11.16 8.73 4.28
CA ASP A 56 12.47 9.22 3.82
C ASP A 56 12.61 9.21 2.29
N ILE A 57 11.61 8.70 1.57
CA ILE A 57 11.64 8.58 0.11
C ILE A 57 10.46 9.32 -0.55
N GLU A 58 10.66 9.68 -1.83
CA GLU A 58 9.57 10.20 -2.68
C GLU A 58 8.66 9.04 -3.20
N PRO A 59 7.39 9.31 -3.47
CA PRO A 59 6.68 10.57 -3.22
C PRO A 59 6.34 10.78 -1.74
N GLY A 60 6.27 12.05 -1.32
CA GLY A 60 5.81 12.40 0.02
C GLY A 60 6.86 12.34 1.12
N ARG A 61 8.13 12.50 0.78
CA ARG A 61 9.23 12.59 1.75
C ARG A 61 8.97 13.64 2.83
N GLY A 62 9.20 13.27 4.09
CA GLY A 62 8.95 14.11 5.27
C GLY A 62 7.49 14.14 5.74
N LEU A 63 6.56 13.55 5.00
CA LEU A 63 5.17 13.35 5.41
C LEU A 63 5.00 11.97 6.07
N TRP A 64 3.89 11.79 6.79
CA TRP A 64 3.64 10.56 7.55
C TRP A 64 2.69 9.61 6.81
N GLY A 65 2.84 8.31 7.06
CA GLY A 65 2.00 7.29 6.48
C GLY A 65 1.84 6.08 7.38
N LEU A 66 0.86 5.26 7.05
CA LEU A 66 0.74 3.91 7.58
C LEU A 66 1.86 3.05 6.98
N PRO A 67 2.44 2.09 7.72
CA PRO A 67 3.42 1.16 7.14
C PRO A 67 2.79 0.30 6.07
N GLY A 68 3.59 -0.04 5.06
CA GLY A 68 3.15 -0.91 3.98
C GLY A 68 3.77 -0.57 2.64
N GLY A 69 3.66 -1.51 1.71
CA GLY A 69 4.28 -1.43 0.40
C GLY A 69 3.68 -2.40 -0.61
N TYR A 70 4.43 -2.67 -1.66
CA TYR A 70 3.98 -3.54 -2.73
C TYR A 70 4.00 -5.01 -2.33
N VAL A 71 2.97 -5.73 -2.78
CA VAL A 71 2.95 -7.20 -2.70
C VAL A 71 3.82 -7.76 -3.81
N ASP A 72 4.78 -8.59 -3.47
CA ASP A 72 5.65 -9.25 -4.44
C ASP A 72 4.92 -10.32 -5.26
N TRP A 73 5.45 -10.66 -6.43
CA TRP A 73 4.80 -11.54 -7.41
C TRP A 73 4.34 -12.89 -6.85
N ASN A 74 5.06 -13.46 -5.90
CA ASN A 74 4.77 -14.78 -5.31
C ASN A 74 4.48 -14.71 -3.81
N GLU A 75 4.06 -13.56 -3.32
CA GLU A 75 3.82 -13.27 -1.91
C GLU A 75 2.33 -13.20 -1.59
N HIS A 76 1.92 -13.74 -0.43
CA HIS A 76 0.56 -13.53 0.08
C HIS A 76 0.44 -12.10 0.67
N PRO A 77 -0.67 -11.38 0.45
CA PRO A 77 -0.81 -10.00 0.94
C PRO A 77 -0.56 -9.82 2.45
N GLU A 78 -0.99 -10.77 3.28
CA GLU A 78 -0.73 -10.71 4.72
C GLU A 78 0.75 -10.93 5.06
N ALA A 79 1.47 -11.74 4.28
CA ALA A 79 2.91 -11.91 4.44
C ALA A 79 3.66 -10.64 4.04
N ALA A 80 3.24 -9.99 2.93
CA ALA A 80 3.75 -8.69 2.54
C ALA A 80 3.55 -7.65 3.65
N LEU A 81 2.36 -7.61 4.26
CA LEU A 81 2.06 -6.69 5.36
C LEU A 81 3.03 -6.85 6.54
N VAL A 82 3.27 -8.11 6.96
CA VAL A 82 4.19 -8.42 8.06
C VAL A 82 5.62 -8.03 7.70
N ARG A 83 6.08 -8.37 6.49
CA ARG A 83 7.41 -7.99 5.99
C ARG A 83 7.61 -6.48 5.97
N GLU A 84 6.69 -5.72 5.38
CA GLU A 84 6.78 -4.26 5.29
C GLU A 84 6.79 -3.58 6.68
N CYS A 85 5.96 -4.07 7.62
CA CYS A 85 5.99 -3.55 9.00
C CYS A 85 7.34 -3.84 9.69
N SER A 86 7.95 -4.98 9.43
CA SER A 86 9.26 -5.33 9.95
C SER A 86 10.39 -4.50 9.33
N GLU A 87 10.37 -4.31 8.01
CA GLU A 87 11.39 -3.55 7.27
C GLU A 87 11.32 -2.05 7.59
N GLU A 88 10.11 -1.46 7.56
CA GLU A 88 9.92 -0.01 7.73
C GLU A 88 9.94 0.44 9.20
N MET A 89 9.42 -0.38 10.13
CA MET A 89 9.19 0.05 11.52
C MET A 89 9.78 -0.87 12.59
N GLN A 90 10.49 -1.94 12.20
CA GLN A 90 11.13 -2.92 13.08
C GLN A 90 10.16 -3.58 14.06
N VAL A 91 8.91 -3.78 13.65
CA VAL A 91 7.85 -4.39 14.46
C VAL A 91 7.34 -5.69 13.85
N GLU A 92 6.94 -6.60 14.72
CA GLU A 92 6.20 -7.81 14.36
C GLU A 92 4.71 -7.56 14.55
N VAL A 93 3.92 -7.84 13.51
CA VAL A 93 2.47 -7.63 13.53
C VAL A 93 1.71 -8.90 13.15
N GLU A 94 0.50 -9.01 13.68
CA GLU A 94 -0.49 -10.00 13.28
C GLU A 94 -1.62 -9.31 12.55
N PRO A 95 -1.87 -9.63 11.25
CA PRO A 95 -3.06 -9.17 10.55
C PRO A 95 -4.33 -9.70 11.24
N ILE A 96 -5.28 -8.82 11.54
CA ILE A 96 -6.53 -9.19 12.26
C ILE A 96 -7.71 -9.30 11.29
N GLU A 97 -7.93 -8.26 10.49
CA GLU A 97 -9.05 -8.18 9.55
C GLU A 97 -8.72 -7.26 8.38
N PRO A 98 -9.20 -7.58 7.17
CA PRO A 98 -9.13 -6.66 6.05
C PRO A 98 -10.07 -5.48 6.26
N LEU A 99 -9.63 -4.30 5.90
CA LEU A 99 -10.42 -3.09 5.82
C LEU A 99 -10.89 -2.87 4.37
N PRO A 100 -11.82 -1.93 4.11
CA PRO A 100 -12.31 -1.70 2.76
C PRO A 100 -11.21 -1.41 1.76
N VAL A 101 -11.19 -2.20 0.69
CA VAL A 101 -10.28 -2.07 -0.43
C VAL A 101 -10.45 -0.72 -1.10
N GLN A 102 -9.35 -0.10 -1.51
CA GLN A 102 -9.33 1.13 -2.27
C GLN A 102 -8.68 0.91 -3.62
N HIS A 103 -9.15 1.62 -4.64
CA HIS A 103 -8.53 1.64 -5.96
C HIS A 103 -8.29 3.09 -6.37
N ILE A 104 -7.08 3.37 -6.81
CA ILE A 104 -6.69 4.67 -7.36
C ILE A 104 -5.95 4.48 -8.68
N VAL A 105 -5.92 5.55 -9.48
CA VAL A 105 -5.08 5.62 -10.68
C VAL A 105 -4.15 6.80 -10.53
N VAL A 106 -2.84 6.55 -10.63
CA VAL A 106 -1.77 7.56 -10.57
C VAL A 106 -0.88 7.35 -11.78
N ASP A 107 -0.62 8.42 -12.55
CA ASP A 107 0.25 8.38 -13.74
C ASP A 107 -0.07 7.23 -14.71
N ASP A 108 -1.37 7.01 -14.95
CA ASP A 108 -1.88 5.94 -15.82
C ASP A 108 -1.62 4.50 -15.29
N GLU A 109 -1.22 4.35 -14.01
CA GLU A 109 -1.10 3.06 -13.32
C GLU A 109 -2.24 2.86 -12.31
N GLY A 110 -2.94 1.72 -12.41
CA GLY A 110 -3.91 1.31 -11.40
C GLY A 110 -3.20 0.77 -10.16
N ILE A 111 -3.65 1.17 -8.98
CA ILE A 111 -3.16 0.64 -7.70
C ILE A 111 -4.35 0.20 -6.87
N VAL A 112 -4.32 -1.04 -6.41
CA VAL A 112 -5.28 -1.59 -5.45
C VAL A 112 -4.62 -1.61 -4.09
N PHE A 113 -5.18 -0.87 -3.14
CA PHE A 113 -4.76 -0.91 -1.74
C PHE A 113 -5.60 -1.91 -0.97
N LEU A 114 -4.91 -2.78 -0.25
CA LEU A 114 -5.47 -3.75 0.69
C LEU A 114 -5.10 -3.32 2.11
N PRO A 115 -5.91 -2.47 2.76
CA PRO A 115 -5.65 -2.09 4.13
C PRO A 115 -6.04 -3.22 5.06
N TYR A 116 -5.25 -3.43 6.11
CA TYR A 116 -5.53 -4.38 7.20
C TYR A 116 -5.47 -3.66 8.53
N ARG A 117 -6.38 -4.01 9.43
CA ARG A 117 -6.15 -3.79 10.86
C ARG A 117 -5.14 -4.84 11.33
N ALA A 118 -4.11 -4.40 12.04
CA ALA A 118 -3.08 -5.28 12.55
C ALA A 118 -2.80 -5.00 14.04
N ARG A 119 -2.38 -6.02 14.75
CA ARG A 119 -1.97 -5.96 16.15
C ARG A 119 -0.45 -6.06 16.23
N LEU A 120 0.16 -5.18 17.02
CA LEU A 120 1.56 -5.31 17.40
C LEU A 120 1.71 -6.55 18.30
N VAL A 121 2.58 -7.48 17.93
CA VAL A 121 2.86 -8.71 18.70
C VAL A 121 4.31 -8.81 19.16
N GLY A 122 5.22 -8.01 18.60
CA GLY A 122 6.62 -7.98 19.00
C GLY A 122 7.36 -6.77 18.43
N GLY A 123 8.60 -6.57 18.88
CA GLY A 123 9.46 -5.45 18.49
C GLY A 123 9.12 -4.15 19.22
N GLU A 124 10.08 -3.23 19.21
CA GLU A 124 9.88 -1.85 19.63
C GLU A 124 9.90 -0.96 18.37
N PRO A 125 8.86 -0.13 18.13
CA PRO A 125 8.79 0.70 16.94
C PRO A 125 10.03 1.60 16.80
N ALA A 126 10.78 1.40 15.74
CA ALA A 126 11.97 2.17 15.38
C ALA A 126 12.00 2.39 13.86
N ALA A 127 12.63 3.48 13.42
CA ALA A 127 12.81 3.74 12.01
C ALA A 127 13.67 2.66 11.36
N GLY A 128 13.15 2.05 10.32
CA GLY A 128 13.82 1.08 9.46
C GLY A 128 14.03 1.64 8.06
N ASP A 129 13.88 0.79 7.05
CA ASP A 129 14.07 1.17 5.66
C ASP A 129 13.02 2.21 5.23
N GLU A 130 13.42 3.19 4.43
CA GLU A 130 12.55 4.23 3.85
C GLU A 130 11.80 5.14 4.86
N VAL A 131 12.09 5.02 6.17
CA VAL A 131 11.44 5.75 7.26
C VAL A 131 12.48 6.52 8.08
N GLN A 132 12.23 7.81 8.33
CA GLN A 132 13.10 8.68 9.15
C GLN A 132 12.78 8.60 10.64
N GLU A 133 11.51 8.38 10.95
CA GLU A 133 10.96 8.51 12.31
C GLU A 133 9.67 7.71 12.42
N VAL A 134 9.40 7.11 13.56
CA VAL A 134 8.13 6.45 13.89
C VAL A 134 7.48 7.10 15.10
N GLY A 135 6.15 7.10 15.16
CA GLY A 135 5.43 7.69 16.28
C GLY A 135 4.00 7.20 16.43
N TRP A 136 3.51 7.28 17.68
CA TRP A 136 2.14 6.96 18.05
C TRP A 136 1.28 8.22 18.12
N PHE A 137 0.18 8.26 17.37
CA PHE A 137 -0.68 9.44 17.24
C PHE A 137 -2.12 9.16 17.62
N LYS A 138 -2.74 10.09 18.34
CA LYS A 138 -4.18 10.11 18.60
C LYS A 138 -4.94 10.65 17.38
N PRO A 139 -6.25 10.36 17.23
CA PRO A 139 -7.06 10.85 16.10
C PRO A 139 -7.05 12.37 15.92
N ASN A 140 -7.02 13.12 17.03
CA ASN A 140 -7.03 14.59 17.04
C ASN A 140 -5.63 15.21 16.92
N GLY A 141 -4.57 14.41 16.84
CA GLY A 141 -3.18 14.85 16.74
C GLY A 141 -2.44 14.25 15.54
N LEU A 142 -3.15 13.82 14.50
CA LEU A 142 -2.52 13.25 13.31
C LEU A 142 -1.65 14.29 12.61
N PRO A 143 -0.42 13.94 12.24
CA PRO A 143 0.47 14.80 11.46
C PRO A 143 0.03 14.89 9.98
N PRO A 144 0.71 15.71 9.16
CA PRO A 144 0.46 15.75 7.72
C PRO A 144 0.69 14.36 7.07
N ILE A 145 -0.37 13.79 6.47
CA ILE A 145 -0.36 12.45 5.87
C ILE A 145 -0.05 12.51 4.38
N ALA A 146 0.89 11.66 3.92
CA ALA A 146 1.41 11.65 2.56
C ALA A 146 0.32 11.35 1.51
N PHE A 147 -0.49 10.31 1.71
CA PHE A 147 -1.36 9.78 0.68
C PHE A 147 -2.85 9.90 1.02
N PRO A 148 -3.71 10.21 0.03
CA PRO A 148 -5.15 10.23 0.22
C PRO A 148 -5.71 8.88 0.71
N SER A 149 -5.17 7.75 0.23
CA SER A 149 -5.54 6.40 0.66
C SER A 149 -5.31 6.18 2.15
N HIS A 150 -4.16 6.60 2.68
CA HIS A 150 -3.86 6.51 4.12
C HIS A 150 -4.78 7.41 4.94
N ARG A 151 -5.06 8.64 4.45
CA ARG A 151 -6.02 9.54 5.12
C ARG A 151 -7.42 8.93 5.25
N GLN A 152 -7.91 8.24 4.23
CA GLN A 152 -9.22 7.58 4.28
C GLN A 152 -9.28 6.48 5.35
N VAL A 153 -8.23 5.65 5.46
CA VAL A 153 -8.14 4.63 6.52
C VAL A 153 -8.13 5.28 7.90
N LEU A 154 -7.30 6.31 8.09
CA LEU A 154 -7.18 7.03 9.37
C LEU A 154 -8.46 7.77 9.76
N GLN A 155 -9.17 8.38 8.81
CA GLN A 155 -10.47 9.03 9.07
C GLN A 155 -11.53 8.02 9.51
N ARG A 156 -11.58 6.85 8.87
CA ARG A 156 -12.48 5.78 9.26
C ARG A 156 -12.16 5.28 10.66
N TRP A 157 -10.90 5.00 10.95
CA TRP A 157 -10.43 4.60 12.28
C TRP A 157 -10.80 5.62 13.37
N ALA A 158 -10.56 6.91 13.12
CA ALA A 158 -10.92 7.98 14.04
C ALA A 158 -12.43 8.03 14.32
N HIS A 159 -13.26 7.84 13.29
CA HIS A 159 -14.71 7.77 13.42
C HIS A 159 -15.16 6.56 14.25
N GLU A 160 -14.55 5.40 14.02
CA GLU A 160 -14.84 4.17 14.78
C GLU A 160 -14.50 4.33 16.27
N LEU A 161 -13.34 4.97 16.61
CA LEU A 161 -13.00 5.27 18.00
C LEU A 161 -13.98 6.22 18.67
N ALA A 162 -14.39 7.27 17.99
CA ALA A 162 -15.37 8.23 18.50
C ALA A 162 -16.72 7.54 18.81
N THR A 163 -17.15 6.60 17.96
CA THR A 163 -18.40 5.84 18.17
C THR A 163 -18.30 4.81 19.28
N ARG A 164 -17.09 4.29 19.56
CA ARG A 164 -16.83 3.34 20.68
C ARG A 164 -16.66 4.03 22.04
N GLY A 165 -16.64 5.37 22.11
CA GLY A 165 -16.44 6.13 23.34
C GLY A 165 -15.02 6.09 23.89
N VAL A 166 -14.03 5.82 23.06
CA VAL A 166 -12.58 5.70 23.40
C VAL A 166 -11.81 6.93 22.89
N ALA A 167 -12.44 8.06 22.74
CA ALA A 167 -11.80 9.31 22.30
C ALA A 167 -11.30 10.16 23.46
#